data_89f69822b78a35cea321fd19a7f32fb7
#
_entry.id   89f69822b78a35cea321fd19a7f32fb7
#
_cell.length_a   1.000
_cell.length_b   1.000
_cell.length_c   1.000
_cell.angle_alpha   90.00
_cell.angle_beta   90.00
_cell.angle_gamma   90.00
#
_symmetry.space_group_name_H-M   'P 1'
#
loop_
_entity.id
_entity.type
_entity.pdbx_description
1 polymer ?
#
loop_
_entity_poly.entity_id
_entity_poly.type
_entity_poly.pdbx_seq_one_letter_code
_entity_poly.pdbx_strand_id
1 'polypeptide(L)'
;MAGNTIGEIFRVTTFGESHGIALGCIVDGVPPGIPLTEADLQHDLDRRRPGTSRYTTQRREPDQVRILSGVFDGVTTGTSIGLLIENTDQRSQDYGAIKDLFRPGHADYTYEQKYGLRDYRGGGRSSARETAMRVAAGAIAKKYLRMKFGVAVRGYLAQMGDIACELKAWDQVEQNPFFCPDPDKLEALDELMRALKKEGDSIGARVTVVADHVPPGLGEPVFDRLDADLAHALMSINAVKGVEIGDGFAVINQRGSQHRDEIRASGFQSNHAGGILGGISSGQPLIAHLAMKPTSSITVPGKTITRDGEEVEMITKGRHDPCVGIRAVPIAEAMMAIVLMDHLLRHRAQCADVATTVPRW
;
A
#
# COMPACT_ATOMS: atom_id res chain seq x y z
N MET A 1 -5.49 14.81 15.70
CA MET A 1 -5.02 15.29 14.39
C MET A 1 -5.93 14.75 13.30
N ALA A 2 -6.10 15.48 12.20
CA ALA A 2 -6.82 14.95 11.03
C ALA A 2 -6.00 13.83 10.36
N GLY A 3 -6.64 12.71 9.98
CA GLY A 3 -5.98 11.50 9.48
C GLY A 3 -5.51 11.58 8.01
N ASN A 4 -5.00 12.74 7.55
CA ASN A 4 -4.54 12.93 6.18
C ASN A 4 -3.01 12.99 6.07
N THR A 5 -2.29 12.85 7.18
CA THR A 5 -0.84 12.97 7.28
C THR A 5 -0.26 11.75 7.97
N ILE A 6 0.87 11.24 7.46
CA ILE A 6 1.67 10.16 8.04
C ILE A 6 3.14 10.58 8.06
N GLY A 7 3.91 10.07 9.03
CA GLY A 7 5.33 10.34 9.25
C GLY A 7 5.59 11.54 10.16
N GLU A 8 6.77 11.58 10.75
CA GLU A 8 7.24 12.63 11.68
C GLU A 8 8.23 13.59 10.99
N ILE A 9 9.28 13.07 10.35
CA ILE A 9 10.26 13.83 9.58
C ILE A 9 9.98 13.71 8.09
N PHE A 10 9.92 12.46 7.57
CA PHE A 10 9.43 12.23 6.22
C PHE A 10 7.90 12.21 6.25
N ARG A 11 7.32 13.37 6.10
CA ARG A 11 5.89 13.59 6.30
C ARG A 11 5.16 13.69 4.98
N VAL A 12 4.11 12.88 4.83
CA VAL A 12 3.26 12.86 3.64
C VAL A 12 1.85 13.28 4.02
N THR A 13 1.36 14.37 3.44
CA THR A 13 -0.03 14.82 3.57
C THR A 13 -0.73 14.68 2.23
N THR A 14 -1.81 13.88 2.17
CA THR A 14 -2.59 13.66 0.94
C THR A 14 -3.91 14.42 0.95
N PHE A 15 -4.37 14.89 -0.22
CA PHE A 15 -5.64 15.57 -0.42
C PHE A 15 -6.26 15.22 -1.78
N GLY A 16 -7.49 15.70 -2.01
CA GLY A 16 -8.26 15.42 -3.23
C GLY A 16 -9.10 14.14 -3.11
N GLU A 17 -10.05 13.99 -4.00
CA GLU A 17 -11.10 12.97 -4.00
C GLU A 17 -11.19 12.25 -5.34
N SER A 18 -11.73 11.04 -5.32
CA SER A 18 -11.75 10.15 -6.50
C SER A 18 -12.50 10.71 -7.70
N HIS A 19 -13.45 11.61 -7.48
CA HIS A 19 -14.25 12.29 -8.51
C HIS A 19 -14.14 13.83 -8.42
N GLY A 20 -13.17 14.32 -7.63
CA GLY A 20 -12.73 15.71 -7.69
C GLY A 20 -11.87 15.99 -8.92
N ILE A 21 -11.42 17.23 -9.07
CA ILE A 21 -10.63 17.68 -10.23
C ILE A 21 -9.23 17.04 -10.25
N ALA A 22 -8.63 16.82 -9.09
CA ALA A 22 -7.28 16.28 -8.94
C ALA A 22 -7.09 15.60 -7.60
N LEU A 23 -5.99 14.84 -7.49
CA LEU A 23 -5.40 14.35 -6.26
C LEU A 23 -4.05 15.02 -6.08
N GLY A 24 -3.65 15.27 -4.84
CA GLY A 24 -2.34 15.81 -4.56
C GLY A 24 -1.76 15.30 -3.24
N CYS A 25 -0.46 15.48 -3.09
CA CYS A 25 0.20 15.34 -1.80
C CYS A 25 1.31 16.38 -1.64
N ILE A 26 1.63 16.64 -0.39
CA ILE A 26 2.82 17.37 0.03
C ILE A 26 3.72 16.39 0.75
N VAL A 27 5.00 16.36 0.34
CA VAL A 27 6.03 15.52 0.96
C VAL A 27 7.08 16.45 1.57
N ASP A 28 7.17 16.44 2.89
CA ASP A 28 8.17 17.16 3.66
C ASP A 28 9.31 16.24 4.13
N GLY A 29 10.45 16.82 4.51
CA GLY A 29 11.57 16.08 5.06
C GLY A 29 12.43 15.33 4.04
N VAL A 30 12.23 15.59 2.75
CA VAL A 30 13.08 15.00 1.71
C VAL A 30 14.45 15.66 1.75
N PRO A 31 15.57 14.90 1.93
CA PRO A 31 16.91 15.49 1.91
C PRO A 31 17.21 16.20 0.57
N PRO A 32 17.98 17.29 0.60
CA PRO A 32 18.38 18.00 -0.62
C PRO A 32 19.38 17.19 -1.46
N GLY A 33 19.49 17.56 -2.76
CA GLY A 33 20.49 17.01 -3.67
C GLY A 33 20.19 15.60 -4.20
N ILE A 34 18.94 15.15 -4.12
CA ILE A 34 18.50 13.87 -4.72
C ILE A 34 18.05 14.15 -6.15
N PRO A 35 18.62 13.51 -7.19
CA PRO A 35 18.08 13.60 -8.53
C PRO A 35 16.62 13.11 -8.54
N LEU A 36 15.70 13.96 -9.01
CA LEU A 36 14.28 13.64 -9.00
C LEU A 36 13.56 14.28 -10.20
N THR A 37 12.85 13.43 -10.94
CA THR A 37 12.01 13.83 -12.06
C THR A 37 10.65 13.12 -11.97
N GLU A 38 9.65 13.58 -12.72
CA GLU A 38 8.36 12.88 -12.82
C GLU A 38 8.51 11.43 -13.30
N ALA A 39 9.46 11.14 -14.17
CA ALA A 39 9.71 9.79 -14.67
C ALA A 39 10.10 8.80 -13.55
N ASP A 40 10.80 9.27 -12.53
CA ASP A 40 11.16 8.46 -11.36
C ASP A 40 9.95 8.00 -10.56
N LEU A 41 8.91 8.82 -10.54
CA LEU A 41 7.66 8.57 -9.81
C LEU A 41 6.67 7.78 -10.67
N GLN A 42 6.69 8.06 -11.97
CA GLN A 42 5.74 7.49 -12.93
C GLN A 42 5.85 5.99 -13.06
N HIS A 43 7.05 5.42 -12.94
CA HIS A 43 7.26 3.97 -12.97
C HIS A 43 6.40 3.22 -11.94
N ASP A 44 6.41 3.65 -10.68
CA ASP A 44 5.61 3.01 -9.63
C ASP A 44 4.11 3.32 -9.80
N LEU A 45 3.76 4.51 -10.28
CA LEU A 45 2.39 4.88 -10.61
C LEU A 45 1.82 4.04 -11.76
N ASP A 46 2.60 3.75 -12.78
CA ASP A 46 2.19 2.90 -13.91
C ASP A 46 1.87 1.47 -13.47
N ARG A 47 2.57 0.94 -12.49
CA ARG A 47 2.27 -0.37 -11.87
C ARG A 47 0.95 -0.35 -11.10
N ARG A 48 0.60 0.79 -10.44
CA ARG A 48 -0.60 0.93 -9.63
C ARG A 48 -1.83 1.33 -10.43
N ARG A 49 -1.70 2.10 -11.51
CA ARG A 49 -2.84 2.73 -12.21
C ARG A 49 -3.93 1.74 -12.60
N PRO A 50 -5.20 2.19 -12.75
CA PRO A 50 -6.28 1.35 -13.22
C PRO A 50 -6.12 1.03 -14.71
N GLY A 51 -6.74 -0.07 -15.17
CA GLY A 51 -6.79 -0.41 -16.60
C GLY A 51 -5.48 -0.96 -17.17
N THR A 52 -4.56 -1.45 -16.34
CA THR A 52 -3.28 -2.04 -16.76
C THR A 52 -3.44 -3.43 -17.38
N SER A 53 -4.53 -4.12 -17.10
CA SER A 53 -4.80 -5.46 -17.61
C SER A 53 -6.30 -5.73 -17.78
N ARG A 54 -6.64 -6.84 -18.46
CA ARG A 54 -8.04 -7.31 -18.58
C ARG A 54 -8.67 -7.71 -17.23
N TYR A 55 -7.88 -7.85 -16.17
CA TYR A 55 -8.31 -8.29 -14.84
C TYR A 55 -8.55 -7.12 -13.88
N THR A 56 -8.16 -5.91 -14.26
CA THR A 56 -8.37 -4.69 -13.46
C THR A 56 -9.55 -3.90 -14.00
N THR A 57 -9.97 -2.89 -13.23
CA THR A 57 -11.07 -1.99 -13.60
C THR A 57 -10.89 -1.39 -15.00
N GLN A 58 -12.01 -1.14 -15.69
CA GLN A 58 -12.03 -0.50 -17.01
C GLN A 58 -11.82 1.04 -16.95
N ARG A 59 -11.72 1.63 -15.77
CA ARG A 59 -11.35 3.05 -15.62
C ARG A 59 -9.96 3.25 -16.20
N ARG A 60 -9.78 4.31 -16.98
CA ARG A 60 -8.50 4.63 -17.62
C ARG A 60 -8.01 5.97 -17.10
N GLU A 61 -7.03 5.93 -16.22
CA GLU A 61 -6.34 7.10 -15.72
C GLU A 61 -4.86 6.96 -16.06
N PRO A 62 -4.26 7.94 -16.71
CA PRO A 62 -2.83 7.90 -17.01
C PRO A 62 -1.98 8.06 -15.76
N ASP A 63 -2.55 8.59 -14.67
CA ASP A 63 -1.89 8.89 -13.39
C ASP A 63 -0.60 9.71 -13.59
N GLN A 64 -0.60 10.61 -14.58
CA GLN A 64 0.55 11.47 -14.84
C GLN A 64 0.77 12.42 -13.67
N VAL A 65 1.88 12.22 -12.99
CA VAL A 65 2.27 13.06 -11.86
C VAL A 65 3.00 14.30 -12.36
N ARG A 66 2.75 15.43 -11.69
CA ARG A 66 3.47 16.69 -11.86
C ARG A 66 4.13 17.07 -10.56
N ILE A 67 5.41 17.47 -10.64
CA ILE A 67 6.14 18.06 -9.52
C ILE A 67 5.92 19.58 -9.58
N LEU A 68 5.32 20.15 -8.53
CA LEU A 68 4.96 21.56 -8.47
C LEU A 68 5.97 22.41 -7.68
N SER A 69 6.76 21.79 -6.80
CA SER A 69 7.74 22.48 -5.94
C SER A 69 8.77 21.49 -5.39
N GLY A 70 9.80 22.01 -4.73
CA GLY A 70 10.80 21.20 -3.99
C GLY A 70 11.88 20.56 -4.87
N VAL A 71 11.91 20.86 -6.18
CA VAL A 71 12.93 20.43 -7.14
C VAL A 71 13.42 21.62 -7.93
N PHE A 72 14.73 21.75 -8.08
CA PHE A 72 15.40 22.75 -8.90
C PHE A 72 16.55 22.10 -9.68
N ASP A 73 16.65 22.37 -10.98
CA ASP A 73 17.64 21.75 -11.88
C ASP A 73 17.72 20.22 -11.75
N GLY A 74 16.56 19.56 -11.59
CA GLY A 74 16.47 18.11 -11.53
C GLY A 74 16.92 17.50 -10.19
N VAL A 75 17.13 18.29 -9.14
CA VAL A 75 17.49 17.81 -7.80
C VAL A 75 16.57 18.39 -6.73
N THR A 76 16.34 17.63 -5.65
CA THR A 76 15.55 18.09 -4.51
C THR A 76 16.23 19.24 -3.79
N THR A 77 15.45 20.22 -3.32
CA THR A 77 15.95 21.42 -2.64
C THR A 77 16.00 21.29 -1.12
N GLY A 78 15.33 20.26 -0.56
CA GLY A 78 15.14 20.11 0.89
C GLY A 78 13.89 20.84 1.42
N THR A 79 13.16 21.55 0.56
CA THR A 79 11.85 22.13 0.88
C THR A 79 10.72 21.19 0.48
N SER A 80 9.47 21.52 0.82
CA SER A 80 8.33 20.65 0.55
C SER A 80 8.13 20.38 -0.94
N ILE A 81 7.94 19.10 -1.28
CA ILE A 81 7.65 18.66 -2.64
C ILE A 81 6.13 18.55 -2.80
N GLY A 82 5.56 19.40 -3.65
CA GLY A 82 4.16 19.33 -4.04
C GLY A 82 3.97 18.44 -5.26
N LEU A 83 3.09 17.43 -5.15
CA LEU A 83 2.74 16.53 -6.25
C LEU A 83 1.27 16.62 -6.58
N LEU A 84 0.94 16.57 -7.88
CA LEU A 84 -0.44 16.63 -8.39
C LEU A 84 -0.68 15.60 -9.49
N ILE A 85 -1.85 14.94 -9.46
CA ILE A 85 -2.38 14.08 -10.52
C ILE A 85 -3.81 14.54 -10.83
N GLU A 86 -4.09 14.89 -12.07
CA GLU A 86 -5.43 15.25 -12.53
C GLU A 86 -6.31 13.99 -12.71
N ASN A 87 -7.61 14.11 -12.40
CA ASN A 87 -8.59 13.07 -12.70
C ASN A 87 -9.17 13.31 -14.10
N THR A 88 -8.97 12.37 -15.02
CA THR A 88 -9.36 12.51 -16.43
C THR A 88 -10.55 11.63 -16.83
N ASP A 89 -10.79 10.48 -16.20
CA ASP A 89 -11.88 9.54 -16.51
C ASP A 89 -12.84 9.36 -15.32
N GLN A 90 -13.28 10.47 -14.73
CA GLN A 90 -14.33 10.46 -13.71
C GLN A 90 -15.72 10.46 -14.36
N ARG A 91 -16.66 9.63 -13.85
CA ARG A 91 -18.04 9.54 -14.33
C ARG A 91 -19.01 9.72 -13.19
N SER A 92 -19.22 10.97 -12.78
CA SER A 92 -20.12 11.32 -11.66
C SER A 92 -21.57 10.90 -11.88
N GLN A 93 -22.01 10.77 -13.14
CA GLN A 93 -23.37 10.37 -13.51
C GLN A 93 -23.70 8.92 -13.10
N ASP A 94 -22.69 8.03 -12.96
CA ASP A 94 -22.89 6.62 -12.59
C ASP A 94 -23.42 6.45 -11.15
N TYR A 95 -23.37 7.50 -10.35
CA TYR A 95 -23.69 7.46 -8.90
C TYR A 95 -25.04 8.11 -8.54
N GLY A 96 -25.78 8.67 -9.50
CA GLY A 96 -27.07 9.34 -9.23
C GLY A 96 -28.10 8.42 -8.59
N ALA A 97 -28.18 7.16 -9.04
CA ALA A 97 -29.14 6.17 -8.57
C ALA A 97 -28.88 5.69 -7.12
N ILE A 98 -27.68 5.92 -6.58
CA ILE A 98 -27.28 5.47 -5.24
C ILE A 98 -27.10 6.65 -4.25
N LYS A 99 -27.53 7.86 -4.65
CA LYS A 99 -27.37 9.07 -3.84
C LYS A 99 -27.96 8.90 -2.43
N ASP A 100 -29.14 8.31 -2.34
CA ASP A 100 -29.88 8.15 -1.10
C ASP A 100 -29.79 6.73 -0.53
N LEU A 101 -28.85 5.90 -1.01
CA LEU A 101 -28.60 4.54 -0.55
C LEU A 101 -27.21 4.41 0.09
N PHE A 102 -27.06 3.45 1.00
CA PHE A 102 -25.78 3.09 1.59
C PHE A 102 -25.28 1.78 0.99
N ARG A 103 -24.21 1.82 0.20
CA ARG A 103 -23.62 0.61 -0.38
C ARG A 103 -23.10 -0.33 0.72
N PRO A 104 -23.52 -1.61 0.76
CA PRO A 104 -23.03 -2.57 1.75
C PRO A 104 -21.52 -2.69 1.70
N GLY A 105 -20.85 -2.73 2.88
CA GLY A 105 -19.41 -2.87 2.98
C GLY A 105 -18.58 -1.68 2.47
N HIS A 106 -19.22 -0.58 2.08
CA HIS A 106 -18.61 0.71 1.71
C HIS A 106 -18.62 1.71 2.88
N ALA A 107 -17.90 2.81 2.72
CA ALA A 107 -17.82 3.86 3.73
C ALA A 107 -19.02 4.83 3.74
N ASP A 108 -20.04 4.61 2.91
CA ASP A 108 -21.16 5.55 2.73
C ASP A 108 -21.87 5.88 4.03
N TYR A 109 -22.27 4.85 4.78
CA TYR A 109 -22.93 5.01 6.06
C TYR A 109 -22.03 5.69 7.11
N THR A 110 -20.80 5.24 7.23
CA THR A 110 -19.87 5.76 8.25
C THR A 110 -19.47 7.21 7.98
N TYR A 111 -19.35 7.63 6.72
CA TYR A 111 -19.10 9.04 6.38
C TYR A 111 -20.29 9.92 6.71
N GLU A 112 -21.51 9.49 6.39
CA GLU A 112 -22.72 10.22 6.73
C GLU A 112 -22.85 10.38 8.25
N GLN A 113 -22.63 9.30 9.02
CA GLN A 113 -22.68 9.32 10.49
C GLN A 113 -21.61 10.22 11.11
N LYS A 114 -20.41 10.23 10.53
CA LYS A 114 -19.29 10.99 11.09
C LYS A 114 -19.33 12.47 10.74
N TYR A 115 -19.63 12.79 9.47
CA TYR A 115 -19.50 14.14 8.94
C TYR A 115 -20.85 14.84 8.70
N GLY A 116 -21.98 14.13 8.79
CA GLY A 116 -23.32 14.64 8.50
C GLY A 116 -23.56 14.95 7.03
N LEU A 117 -22.56 14.73 6.19
CA LEU A 117 -22.58 14.99 4.75
C LEU A 117 -21.68 14.01 4.03
N ARG A 118 -22.13 13.51 2.87
CA ARG A 118 -21.37 12.64 2.00
C ARG A 118 -21.46 13.14 0.56
N ASP A 119 -20.33 13.29 -0.13
CA ASP A 119 -20.34 13.38 -1.58
C ASP A 119 -20.59 11.96 -2.14
N TYR A 120 -21.77 11.78 -2.72
CA TYR A 120 -22.20 10.48 -3.28
C TYR A 120 -21.49 10.12 -4.60
N ARG A 121 -20.76 11.07 -5.22
CA ARG A 121 -20.03 10.87 -6.48
C ARG A 121 -18.78 10.03 -6.26
N GLY A 122 -18.94 8.73 -6.14
CA GLY A 122 -17.85 7.78 -5.86
C GLY A 122 -17.56 7.59 -4.38
N GLY A 123 -16.32 7.24 -4.04
CA GLY A 123 -15.89 6.96 -2.67
C GLY A 123 -15.18 8.13 -1.98
N GLY A 124 -15.05 9.29 -2.62
CA GLY A 124 -14.32 10.43 -2.06
C GLY A 124 -12.91 10.05 -1.58
N ARG A 125 -12.58 10.44 -0.35
CA ARG A 125 -11.31 10.08 0.34
C ARG A 125 -11.21 8.61 0.71
N SER A 126 -12.32 7.87 0.83
CA SER A 126 -12.31 6.42 1.11
C SER A 126 -12.01 5.57 -0.12
N SER A 127 -11.96 6.16 -1.31
CA SER A 127 -11.64 5.47 -2.55
C SER A 127 -10.17 5.09 -2.63
N ALA A 128 -9.88 3.89 -3.15
CA ALA A 128 -8.52 3.46 -3.45
C ALA A 128 -7.78 4.38 -4.47
N ARG A 129 -8.48 5.31 -5.11
CA ARG A 129 -7.89 6.31 -6.01
C ARG A 129 -6.85 7.19 -5.30
N GLU A 130 -7.08 7.55 -4.03
CA GLU A 130 -6.16 8.37 -3.24
C GLU A 130 -4.77 7.73 -3.06
N THR A 131 -4.68 6.40 -3.15
CA THR A 131 -3.40 5.68 -3.04
C THR A 131 -2.40 6.01 -4.14
N ALA A 132 -2.83 6.65 -5.23
CA ALA A 132 -1.92 7.19 -6.23
C ALA A 132 -0.92 8.17 -5.61
N MET A 133 -1.37 9.03 -4.70
CA MET A 133 -0.49 9.97 -4.02
C MET A 133 0.45 9.31 -3.01
N ARG A 134 0.00 8.22 -2.37
CA ARG A 134 0.89 7.40 -1.51
C ARG A 134 2.01 6.75 -2.34
N VAL A 135 1.67 6.22 -3.52
CA VAL A 135 2.66 5.60 -4.42
C VAL A 135 3.64 6.65 -4.94
N ALA A 136 3.18 7.84 -5.33
CA ALA A 136 4.05 8.93 -5.75
C ALA A 136 5.03 9.35 -4.64
N ALA A 137 4.55 9.54 -3.41
CA ALA A 137 5.40 9.86 -2.27
C ALA A 137 6.36 8.71 -1.90
N GLY A 138 5.84 7.46 -1.94
CA GLY A 138 6.62 6.25 -1.69
C GLY A 138 7.74 6.03 -2.71
N ALA A 139 7.55 6.43 -3.97
CA ALA A 139 8.59 6.36 -5.00
C ALA A 139 9.79 7.27 -4.66
N ILE A 140 9.56 8.45 -4.07
CA ILE A 140 10.65 9.32 -3.56
C ILE A 140 11.42 8.58 -2.47
N ALA A 141 10.71 7.98 -1.50
CA ALA A 141 11.33 7.21 -0.41
C ALA A 141 12.11 6.01 -0.94
N LYS A 142 11.52 5.20 -1.83
CA LYS A 142 12.20 4.04 -2.48
C LYS A 142 13.48 4.47 -3.19
N LYS A 143 13.43 5.57 -3.94
CA LYS A 143 14.59 6.11 -4.65
C LYS A 143 15.71 6.46 -3.68
N TYR A 144 15.42 7.21 -2.64
CA TYR A 144 16.44 7.62 -1.64
C TYR A 144 17.03 6.40 -0.92
N LEU A 145 16.19 5.52 -0.41
CA LEU A 145 16.59 4.31 0.32
C LEU A 145 17.51 3.43 -0.54
N ARG A 146 17.15 3.22 -1.81
CA ARG A 146 17.97 2.46 -2.76
C ARG A 146 19.31 3.13 -3.04
N MET A 147 19.30 4.43 -3.34
CA MET A 147 20.52 5.17 -3.70
C MET A 147 21.54 5.25 -2.58
N LYS A 148 21.08 5.40 -1.33
CA LYS A 148 21.96 5.66 -0.19
C LYS A 148 22.33 4.42 0.60
N PHE A 149 21.47 3.40 0.61
CA PHE A 149 21.61 2.22 1.47
C PHE A 149 21.46 0.90 0.72
N GLY A 150 21.13 0.92 -0.57
CA GLY A 150 20.87 -0.28 -1.34
C GLY A 150 19.55 -0.98 -0.96
N VAL A 151 18.71 -0.36 -0.14
CA VAL A 151 17.43 -0.95 0.28
C VAL A 151 16.53 -1.19 -0.92
N ALA A 152 16.05 -2.42 -1.07
CA ALA A 152 15.11 -2.83 -2.10
C ALA A 152 13.76 -3.19 -1.46
N VAL A 153 12.73 -2.40 -1.74
CA VAL A 153 11.36 -2.68 -1.29
C VAL A 153 10.58 -3.27 -2.45
N ARG A 154 10.11 -4.50 -2.29
CA ARG A 154 9.42 -5.28 -3.33
C ARG A 154 8.22 -6.00 -2.75
N GLY A 155 7.13 -6.07 -3.49
CA GLY A 155 5.93 -6.78 -3.10
C GLY A 155 5.48 -7.80 -4.14
N TYR A 156 4.62 -8.72 -3.74
CA TYR A 156 4.02 -9.70 -4.63
C TYR A 156 2.67 -10.18 -4.11
N LEU A 157 1.87 -10.74 -5.03
CA LEU A 157 0.62 -11.44 -4.70
C LEU A 157 0.99 -12.81 -4.12
N ALA A 158 0.79 -12.98 -2.82
CA ALA A 158 1.08 -14.23 -2.12
C ALA A 158 -0.10 -15.23 -2.12
N GLN A 159 -1.33 -14.74 -2.33
CA GLN A 159 -2.51 -15.60 -2.41
C GLN A 159 -3.70 -14.82 -3.02
N MET A 160 -4.55 -15.50 -3.79
CA MET A 160 -5.84 -14.99 -4.25
C MET A 160 -6.90 -16.08 -4.01
N GLY A 161 -7.89 -15.79 -3.16
CA GLY A 161 -8.81 -16.84 -2.70
C GLY A 161 -8.04 -18.02 -2.10
N ASP A 162 -8.28 -19.22 -2.61
CA ASP A 162 -7.60 -20.44 -2.14
C ASP A 162 -6.29 -20.74 -2.89
N ILE A 163 -5.94 -19.93 -3.88
CA ILE A 163 -4.72 -20.11 -4.68
C ILE A 163 -3.54 -19.42 -4.00
N ALA A 164 -2.71 -20.18 -3.31
CA ALA A 164 -1.46 -19.71 -2.76
C ALA A 164 -0.35 -19.67 -3.82
N CYS A 165 0.47 -18.62 -3.81
CA CYS A 165 1.59 -18.40 -4.72
C CYS A 165 2.90 -18.37 -3.91
N GLU A 166 3.80 -19.27 -4.19
CA GLU A 166 5.13 -19.32 -3.57
C GLU A 166 6.09 -18.32 -4.23
N LEU A 167 6.97 -17.74 -3.44
CA LEU A 167 8.03 -16.88 -3.98
C LEU A 167 9.12 -17.73 -4.64
N LYS A 168 8.94 -18.07 -5.92
CA LYS A 168 9.92 -18.83 -6.70
C LYS A 168 11.01 -17.94 -7.28
N ALA A 169 10.62 -16.80 -7.84
CA ALA A 169 11.57 -15.86 -8.44
C ALA A 169 11.01 -14.43 -8.47
N TRP A 170 11.83 -13.48 -8.04
CA TRP A 170 11.46 -12.05 -8.02
C TRP A 170 11.26 -11.45 -9.41
N ASP A 171 12.01 -11.90 -10.42
CA ASP A 171 11.90 -11.43 -11.80
C ASP A 171 10.55 -11.79 -12.44
N GLN A 172 9.86 -12.81 -11.96
CA GLN A 172 8.55 -13.20 -12.45
C GLN A 172 7.43 -12.24 -12.03
N VAL A 173 7.60 -11.52 -10.92
CA VAL A 173 6.57 -10.62 -10.36
C VAL A 173 6.10 -9.58 -11.37
N GLU A 174 7.03 -8.96 -12.09
CA GLU A 174 6.72 -7.90 -13.07
C GLU A 174 6.35 -8.43 -14.46
N GLN A 175 6.48 -9.74 -14.72
CA GLN A 175 6.27 -10.32 -16.04
C GLN A 175 4.83 -10.80 -16.28
N ASN A 176 3.96 -10.66 -15.29
CA ASN A 176 2.57 -11.07 -15.38
C ASN A 176 1.62 -10.05 -14.75
N PRO A 177 0.34 -10.05 -15.13
CA PRO A 177 -0.62 -9.03 -14.69
C PRO A 177 -1.09 -9.19 -13.24
N PHE A 178 -0.64 -10.23 -12.54
CA PHE A 178 -1.05 -10.53 -11.16
C PHE A 178 -0.01 -10.11 -10.11
N PHE A 179 1.19 -9.71 -10.51
CA PHE A 179 2.34 -9.61 -9.61
C PHE A 179 2.61 -10.93 -8.87
N CYS A 180 2.38 -12.04 -9.56
CA CYS A 180 2.55 -13.39 -9.02
C CYS A 180 3.99 -13.85 -9.22
N PRO A 181 4.69 -14.30 -8.15
CA PRO A 181 6.07 -14.80 -8.25
C PRO A 181 6.14 -16.29 -8.65
N ASP A 182 4.98 -16.94 -8.83
CA ASP A 182 4.82 -18.37 -9.11
C ASP A 182 4.19 -18.59 -10.49
N PRO A 183 4.99 -18.87 -11.54
CA PRO A 183 4.47 -19.08 -12.88
C PRO A 183 3.46 -20.24 -12.99
N ASP A 184 3.59 -21.27 -12.13
CA ASP A 184 2.72 -22.45 -12.18
C ASP A 184 1.28 -22.15 -11.71
N LYS A 185 1.06 -20.99 -11.09
CA LYS A 185 -0.27 -20.55 -10.63
C LYS A 185 -1.00 -19.61 -11.59
N LEU A 186 -0.34 -19.13 -12.63
CA LEU A 186 -0.90 -18.10 -13.53
C LEU A 186 -2.18 -18.56 -14.23
N GLU A 187 -2.26 -19.81 -14.67
CA GLU A 187 -3.45 -20.35 -15.33
C GLU A 187 -4.64 -20.40 -14.34
N ALA A 188 -4.43 -20.94 -13.15
CA ALA A 188 -5.47 -21.00 -12.10
C ALA A 188 -5.96 -19.60 -11.68
N LEU A 189 -5.07 -18.62 -11.59
CA LEU A 189 -5.42 -17.22 -11.30
C LEU A 189 -6.25 -16.61 -12.44
N ASP A 190 -5.91 -16.90 -13.70
CA ASP A 190 -6.69 -16.43 -14.86
C ASP A 190 -8.09 -17.04 -14.88
N GLU A 191 -8.21 -18.35 -14.65
CA GLU A 191 -9.49 -19.05 -14.57
C GLU A 191 -10.39 -18.49 -13.47
N LEU A 192 -9.84 -18.30 -12.26
CA LEU A 192 -10.57 -17.70 -11.14
C LEU A 192 -11.08 -16.30 -11.49
N MET A 193 -10.23 -15.46 -12.08
CA MET A 193 -10.62 -14.09 -12.44
C MET A 193 -11.68 -14.04 -13.54
N ARG A 194 -11.67 -14.99 -14.48
CA ARG A 194 -12.72 -15.13 -15.51
C ARG A 194 -14.04 -15.56 -14.89
N ALA A 195 -14.02 -16.52 -13.97
CA ALA A 195 -15.21 -16.99 -13.24
C ALA A 195 -15.84 -15.85 -12.45
N LEU A 196 -15.08 -15.14 -11.62
CA LEU A 196 -15.55 -14.00 -10.84
C LEU A 196 -16.15 -12.90 -11.71
N LYS A 197 -15.52 -12.61 -12.85
CA LYS A 197 -16.05 -11.60 -13.78
C LYS A 197 -17.38 -12.04 -14.40
N LYS A 198 -17.56 -13.32 -14.70
CA LYS A 198 -18.81 -13.90 -15.23
C LYS A 198 -19.91 -13.90 -14.17
N GLU A 199 -19.57 -14.18 -12.93
CA GLU A 199 -20.47 -14.20 -11.78
C GLU A 199 -20.81 -12.80 -11.26
N GLY A 200 -20.00 -11.81 -11.62
CA GLY A 200 -20.15 -10.43 -11.12
C GLY A 200 -19.77 -10.27 -9.66
N ASP A 201 -18.90 -11.15 -9.15
CA ASP A 201 -18.45 -11.19 -7.76
C ASP A 201 -16.96 -10.80 -7.61
N SER A 202 -16.41 -10.93 -6.42
CA SER A 202 -15.05 -10.54 -6.07
C SER A 202 -14.41 -11.50 -5.07
N ILE A 203 -13.09 -11.42 -4.96
CA ILE A 203 -12.32 -12.29 -4.06
C ILE A 203 -11.27 -11.48 -3.29
N GLY A 204 -10.91 -11.96 -2.11
CA GLY A 204 -9.82 -11.43 -1.29
C GLY A 204 -8.45 -11.91 -1.75
N ALA A 205 -7.40 -11.28 -1.19
CA ALA A 205 -6.03 -11.65 -1.48
C ALA A 205 -5.12 -11.45 -0.28
N ARG A 206 -3.97 -12.14 -0.29
CA ARG A 206 -2.82 -11.84 0.55
C ARG A 206 -1.72 -11.22 -0.32
N VAL A 207 -1.22 -10.07 0.11
CA VAL A 207 -0.06 -9.41 -0.46
C VAL A 207 1.09 -9.52 0.52
N THR A 208 2.27 -9.85 0.04
CA THR A 208 3.50 -9.82 0.84
C THR A 208 4.39 -8.70 0.33
N VAL A 209 4.96 -7.93 1.25
CA VAL A 209 5.95 -6.91 0.96
C VAL A 209 7.22 -7.17 1.76
N VAL A 210 8.36 -7.06 1.10
CA VAL A 210 9.69 -7.33 1.65
C VAL A 210 10.59 -6.13 1.41
N ALA A 211 11.37 -5.75 2.43
CA ALA A 211 12.45 -4.78 2.28
C ALA A 211 13.78 -5.45 2.61
N ASP A 212 14.63 -5.59 1.60
CA ASP A 212 15.98 -6.13 1.72
C ASP A 212 16.99 -5.02 2.00
N HIS A 213 18.11 -5.37 2.63
CA HIS A 213 19.23 -4.47 2.94
C HIS A 213 18.87 -3.27 3.82
N VAL A 214 17.83 -3.42 4.65
CA VAL A 214 17.49 -2.40 5.64
C VAL A 214 18.58 -2.34 6.71
N PRO A 215 19.17 -1.16 6.97
CA PRO A 215 20.17 -1.07 8.03
C PRO A 215 19.58 -1.44 9.40
N PRO A 216 20.36 -2.09 10.29
CA PRO A 216 19.90 -2.29 11.65
C PRO A 216 19.77 -0.95 12.38
N GLY A 217 18.83 -0.87 13.34
CA GLY A 217 18.67 0.30 14.21
C GLY A 217 17.50 1.21 13.88
N LEU A 218 16.64 0.86 12.91
CA LEU A 218 15.42 1.64 12.61
C LEU A 218 14.27 1.18 13.49
N GLY A 219 13.62 2.10 14.16
CA GLY A 219 12.51 1.87 15.10
C GLY A 219 12.82 2.43 16.47
N GLU A 220 11.79 2.84 17.20
CA GLU A 220 11.89 3.50 18.50
C GLU A 220 11.08 2.74 19.57
N PRO A 221 11.69 2.22 20.65
CA PRO A 221 10.92 1.81 21.79
C PRO A 221 10.32 3.06 22.48
N VAL A 222 9.13 2.98 23.06
CA VAL A 222 8.26 1.82 23.22
C VAL A 222 7.13 1.83 22.22
N PHE A 223 6.60 3.01 21.86
CA PHE A 223 5.35 3.15 21.09
C PHE A 223 5.56 3.27 19.58
N ASP A 224 6.70 3.85 19.15
CA ASP A 224 7.05 4.02 17.74
C ASP A 224 7.94 2.86 17.25
N ARG A 225 7.59 1.64 17.64
CA ARG A 225 8.23 0.42 17.16
C ARG A 225 8.04 0.29 15.66
N LEU A 226 9.07 -0.15 14.96
CA LEU A 226 9.02 -0.29 13.51
C LEU A 226 7.88 -1.22 13.03
N ASP A 227 7.65 -2.34 13.74
CA ASP A 227 6.54 -3.25 13.45
C ASP A 227 5.17 -2.61 13.68
N ALA A 228 5.03 -1.77 14.72
CA ALA A 228 3.79 -1.05 15.01
C ALA A 228 3.49 0.01 13.94
N ASP A 229 4.48 0.80 13.54
CA ASP A 229 4.32 1.82 12.51
C ASP A 229 4.10 1.22 11.12
N LEU A 230 4.78 0.11 10.79
CA LEU A 230 4.50 -0.67 9.59
C LEU A 230 3.07 -1.19 9.59
N ALA A 231 2.61 -1.79 10.70
CA ALA A 231 1.24 -2.28 10.81
C ALA A 231 0.21 -1.14 10.67
N HIS A 232 0.44 0.01 11.29
CA HIS A 232 -0.41 1.19 11.17
C HIS A 232 -0.48 1.69 9.72
N ALA A 233 0.65 1.85 9.06
CA ALA A 233 0.73 2.33 7.68
C ALA A 233 0.07 1.37 6.69
N LEU A 234 0.37 0.07 6.80
CA LEU A 234 -0.16 -0.96 5.93
C LEU A 234 -1.67 -1.20 6.17
N MET A 235 -2.13 -1.16 7.44
CA MET A 235 -3.56 -1.25 7.77
C MET A 235 -4.36 -0.07 7.23
N SER A 236 -3.75 1.09 7.01
CA SER A 236 -4.40 2.27 6.44
C SER A 236 -4.72 2.13 4.94
N ILE A 237 -4.19 1.12 4.26
CA ILE A 237 -4.49 0.86 2.84
C ILE A 237 -5.93 0.38 2.72
N ASN A 238 -6.66 0.94 1.75
CA ASN A 238 -8.05 0.57 1.50
C ASN A 238 -8.19 -0.94 1.32
N ALA A 239 -9.25 -1.52 1.90
CA ALA A 239 -9.58 -2.95 1.91
C ALA A 239 -8.65 -3.85 2.75
N VAL A 240 -7.57 -3.37 3.35
CA VAL A 240 -6.78 -4.18 4.30
C VAL A 240 -7.59 -4.45 5.55
N LYS A 241 -7.54 -5.70 6.03
CA LYS A 241 -8.23 -6.21 7.23
C LYS A 241 -7.31 -6.92 8.21
N GLY A 242 -6.09 -7.18 7.82
CA GLY A 242 -5.07 -7.78 8.68
C GLY A 242 -3.68 -7.44 8.18
N VAL A 243 -2.75 -7.30 9.10
CA VAL A 243 -1.32 -7.14 8.85
C VAL A 243 -0.58 -8.09 9.77
N GLU A 244 0.38 -8.82 9.23
CA GLU A 244 1.27 -9.72 9.95
C GLU A 244 2.72 -9.32 9.67
N ILE A 245 3.58 -9.46 10.68
CA ILE A 245 5.03 -9.23 10.57
C ILE A 245 5.74 -10.56 10.80
N GLY A 246 6.66 -10.93 9.91
CA GLY A 246 7.35 -12.22 9.97
C GLY A 246 6.36 -13.40 9.91
N ASP A 247 6.48 -14.36 10.81
CA ASP A 247 5.58 -15.51 10.87
C ASP A 247 4.14 -15.16 11.30
N GLY A 248 3.88 -13.92 11.73
CA GLY A 248 2.55 -13.41 12.03
C GLY A 248 1.78 -14.30 12.99
N PHE A 249 0.53 -14.67 12.66
CA PHE A 249 -0.30 -15.53 13.51
C PHE A 249 0.19 -16.98 13.61
N ALA A 250 1.09 -17.44 12.75
CA ALA A 250 1.65 -18.79 12.85
C ALA A 250 2.49 -18.99 14.12
N VAL A 251 2.96 -17.91 14.75
CA VAL A 251 3.75 -17.96 16.00
C VAL A 251 3.02 -18.66 17.15
N ILE A 252 1.69 -18.64 17.16
CA ILE A 252 0.88 -19.29 18.23
C ILE A 252 1.08 -20.81 18.28
N ASN A 253 1.52 -21.41 17.18
CA ASN A 253 1.79 -22.85 17.06
C ASN A 253 3.26 -23.20 17.30
N GLN A 254 4.12 -22.22 17.54
CA GLN A 254 5.55 -22.38 17.69
C GLN A 254 5.95 -22.38 19.18
N ARG A 255 6.91 -23.22 19.53
CA ARG A 255 7.59 -23.12 20.83
C ARG A 255 8.66 -22.04 20.76
N GLY A 256 9.03 -21.43 21.89
CA GLY A 256 10.08 -20.43 21.96
C GLY A 256 11.43 -20.89 21.37
N SER A 257 11.75 -22.18 21.53
CA SER A 257 12.95 -22.79 20.91
C SER A 257 12.89 -22.90 19.39
N GLN A 258 11.69 -22.87 18.80
CA GLN A 258 11.47 -22.90 17.34
C GLN A 258 11.41 -21.49 16.76
N HIS A 259 10.80 -20.55 17.50
CA HIS A 259 10.57 -19.20 17.03
C HIS A 259 11.81 -18.29 17.15
N ARG A 260 12.69 -18.54 18.12
CA ARG A 260 13.85 -17.66 18.33
C ARG A 260 14.79 -17.66 17.12
N ASP A 261 15.13 -16.48 16.64
CA ASP A 261 16.09 -16.30 15.56
C ASP A 261 17.51 -16.37 16.14
N GLU A 262 18.14 -17.56 16.10
CA GLU A 262 19.48 -17.75 16.63
C GLU A 262 20.52 -16.96 15.85
N ILE A 263 21.51 -16.40 16.55
CA ILE A 263 22.63 -15.67 15.97
C ILE A 263 23.90 -16.52 16.08
N ARG A 264 24.60 -16.71 14.97
CA ARG A 264 25.89 -17.38 14.88
C ARG A 264 26.95 -16.40 14.37
N ALA A 265 28.19 -16.81 14.33
CA ALA A 265 29.25 -16.01 13.73
C ALA A 265 29.02 -15.70 12.25
N SER A 266 28.20 -16.51 11.57
CA SER A 266 27.75 -16.29 10.17
C SER A 266 26.50 -15.44 10.01
N GLY A 267 25.92 -14.93 11.10
CA GLY A 267 24.68 -14.16 11.09
C GLY A 267 23.47 -14.90 11.66
N PHE A 268 22.30 -14.34 11.43
CA PHE A 268 21.02 -14.93 11.84
C PHE A 268 20.74 -16.24 11.09
N GLN A 269 20.20 -17.22 11.78
CA GLN A 269 19.93 -18.56 11.22
C GLN A 269 18.49 -18.72 10.73
N SER A 270 17.59 -17.85 11.14
CA SER A 270 16.18 -17.78 10.74
C SER A 270 15.71 -16.33 10.80
N ASN A 271 14.49 -16.07 10.35
CA ASN A 271 13.88 -14.73 10.35
C ASN A 271 12.38 -14.80 10.69
N HIS A 272 12.05 -15.52 11.75
CA HIS A 272 10.67 -15.68 12.23
C HIS A 272 10.06 -14.36 12.68
N ALA A 273 10.89 -13.49 13.28
CA ALA A 273 10.47 -12.14 13.71
C ALA A 273 10.28 -11.14 12.55
N GLY A 274 10.59 -11.54 11.31
CA GLY A 274 10.43 -10.68 10.14
C GLY A 274 11.34 -9.47 10.10
N GLY A 275 12.57 -9.60 10.64
CA GLY A 275 13.62 -8.58 10.61
C GLY A 275 13.52 -7.51 11.71
N ILE A 276 12.61 -7.68 12.68
CA ILE A 276 12.38 -6.68 13.73
C ILE A 276 12.46 -7.34 15.11
N LEU A 277 13.39 -6.90 15.94
CA LEU A 277 13.59 -7.38 17.30
C LEU A 277 13.44 -6.20 18.28
N GLY A 278 12.56 -6.34 19.26
CA GLY A 278 12.28 -5.27 20.22
C GLY A 278 11.72 -3.98 19.58
N GLY A 279 11.15 -4.08 18.39
CA GLY A 279 10.64 -2.93 17.62
C GLY A 279 11.69 -2.21 16.77
N ILE A 280 12.89 -2.78 16.65
CA ILE A 280 14.04 -2.19 15.94
C ILE A 280 14.48 -3.15 14.84
N SER A 281 14.83 -2.64 13.65
CA SER A 281 15.34 -3.45 12.55
C SER A 281 16.66 -4.15 12.92
N SER A 282 16.76 -5.44 12.58
CA SER A 282 17.92 -6.28 12.89
C SER A 282 18.99 -6.30 11.79
N GLY A 283 18.68 -5.78 10.60
CA GLY A 283 19.50 -5.93 9.40
C GLY A 283 19.04 -7.08 8.49
N GLN A 284 18.17 -7.97 8.99
CA GLN A 284 17.52 -9.00 8.18
C GLN A 284 16.43 -8.40 7.28
N PRO A 285 15.98 -9.12 6.23
CA PRO A 285 14.84 -8.68 5.44
C PRO A 285 13.60 -8.39 6.31
N LEU A 286 12.98 -7.25 6.12
CA LEU A 286 11.70 -6.94 6.74
C LEU A 286 10.58 -7.59 5.92
N ILE A 287 9.70 -8.33 6.59
CA ILE A 287 8.63 -9.08 5.94
C ILE A 287 7.29 -8.72 6.57
N ALA A 288 6.37 -8.25 5.73
CA ALA A 288 4.99 -7.99 6.16
C ALA A 288 3.98 -8.60 5.18
N HIS A 289 2.86 -9.09 5.71
CA HIS A 289 1.77 -9.67 4.96
C HIS A 289 0.47 -8.90 5.21
N LEU A 290 -0.31 -8.69 4.17
CA LEU A 290 -1.57 -7.96 4.21
C LEU A 290 -2.71 -8.86 3.76
N ALA A 291 -3.78 -8.93 4.55
CA ALA A 291 -5.03 -9.55 4.15
C ALA A 291 -5.97 -8.48 3.56
N MET A 292 -6.31 -8.65 2.28
CA MET A 292 -7.21 -7.76 1.55
C MET A 292 -8.61 -8.36 1.49
N LYS A 293 -9.63 -7.64 1.96
CA LYS A 293 -11.01 -8.08 1.78
C LYS A 293 -11.43 -8.01 0.30
N PRO A 294 -12.42 -8.83 -0.14
CA PRO A 294 -13.06 -8.66 -1.44
C PRO A 294 -13.63 -7.24 -1.60
N THR A 295 -13.67 -6.72 -2.82
CA THR A 295 -14.41 -5.47 -3.06
C THR A 295 -15.89 -5.69 -2.84
N SER A 296 -16.53 -4.73 -2.18
CA SER A 296 -17.99 -4.80 -1.93
C SER A 296 -18.84 -4.23 -3.07
N SER A 297 -18.21 -3.63 -4.06
CA SER A 297 -18.89 -3.12 -5.26
C SER A 297 -18.97 -4.22 -6.32
N ILE A 298 -20.00 -5.04 -6.22
CA ILE A 298 -20.27 -6.20 -7.07
C ILE A 298 -21.67 -6.11 -7.71
N THR A 299 -21.90 -6.89 -8.75
CA THR A 299 -23.21 -6.93 -9.44
C THR A 299 -24.17 -7.97 -8.89
N VAL A 300 -23.75 -8.74 -7.90
CA VAL A 300 -24.64 -9.61 -7.12
C VAL A 300 -25.58 -8.73 -6.28
N PRO A 301 -26.92 -8.93 -6.34
CA PRO A 301 -27.86 -8.15 -5.55
C PRO A 301 -27.60 -8.26 -4.05
N GLY A 302 -27.69 -7.15 -3.33
CA GLY A 302 -27.51 -7.08 -1.89
C GLY A 302 -28.57 -6.22 -1.21
N LYS A 303 -28.82 -6.47 0.07
CA LYS A 303 -29.76 -5.68 0.88
C LYS A 303 -29.07 -4.49 1.50
N THR A 304 -29.78 -3.38 1.56
CA THR A 304 -29.33 -2.13 2.20
C THR A 304 -30.53 -1.31 2.69
N ILE A 305 -30.27 -0.11 3.16
CA ILE A 305 -31.29 0.87 3.56
C ILE A 305 -31.12 2.17 2.79
N THR A 306 -32.23 2.89 2.64
CA THR A 306 -32.23 4.29 2.24
C THR A 306 -31.77 5.21 3.39
N ARG A 307 -31.55 6.49 3.10
CA ARG A 307 -31.28 7.53 4.14
C ARG A 307 -32.42 7.64 5.17
N ASP A 308 -33.65 7.32 4.76
CA ASP A 308 -34.84 7.37 5.62
C ASP A 308 -35.07 6.06 6.40
N GLY A 309 -34.17 5.05 6.23
CA GLY A 309 -34.21 3.79 6.95
C GLY A 309 -35.07 2.69 6.32
N GLU A 310 -35.56 2.87 5.10
CA GLU A 310 -36.34 1.85 4.38
C GLU A 310 -35.44 0.76 3.83
N GLU A 311 -35.79 -0.52 4.03
CA GLU A 311 -35.07 -1.66 3.46
C GLU A 311 -35.28 -1.75 1.95
N VAL A 312 -34.20 -1.87 1.21
CA VAL A 312 -34.21 -1.99 -0.25
C VAL A 312 -33.16 -2.99 -0.73
N GLU A 313 -33.37 -3.54 -1.91
CA GLU A 313 -32.35 -4.30 -2.63
C GLU A 313 -31.60 -3.38 -3.59
N MET A 314 -30.29 -3.55 -3.69
CA MET A 314 -29.47 -2.80 -4.64
C MET A 314 -28.43 -3.66 -5.35
N ILE A 315 -28.05 -3.21 -6.54
CA ILE A 315 -26.92 -3.72 -7.30
C ILE A 315 -25.94 -2.56 -7.48
N THR A 316 -24.68 -2.77 -7.08
CA THR A 316 -23.66 -1.75 -7.30
C THR A 316 -23.14 -1.83 -8.72
N LYS A 317 -23.67 -0.97 -9.60
CA LYS A 317 -23.15 -0.81 -10.95
C LYS A 317 -21.87 0.01 -10.92
N GLY A 318 -20.87 -0.35 -11.71
CA GLY A 318 -19.62 0.42 -11.78
C GLY A 318 -18.45 -0.41 -12.31
N ARG A 319 -17.31 0.26 -12.41
CA ARG A 319 -16.05 -0.31 -12.92
C ARG A 319 -15.16 -0.64 -11.74
N HIS A 320 -15.24 -1.87 -11.23
CA HIS A 320 -14.50 -2.30 -10.03
C HIS A 320 -13.52 -3.42 -10.35
N ASP A 321 -12.48 -3.53 -9.52
CA ASP A 321 -11.52 -4.63 -9.59
C ASP A 321 -12.15 -5.88 -8.93
N PRO A 322 -12.24 -7.05 -9.58
CA PRO A 322 -12.69 -8.27 -8.93
C PRO A 322 -11.76 -8.73 -7.80
N CYS A 323 -10.48 -8.38 -7.89
CA CYS A 323 -9.50 -8.55 -6.82
C CYS A 323 -8.65 -7.29 -6.67
N VAL A 324 -8.80 -6.58 -5.56
CA VAL A 324 -8.02 -5.36 -5.27
C VAL A 324 -6.58 -5.64 -4.87
N GLY A 325 -6.24 -6.89 -4.49
CA GLY A 325 -4.92 -7.31 -4.06
C GLY A 325 -3.85 -7.11 -5.14
N ILE A 326 -4.19 -7.27 -6.41
CA ILE A 326 -3.26 -7.06 -7.53
C ILE A 326 -2.68 -5.63 -7.48
N ARG A 327 -3.54 -4.63 -7.37
CA ARG A 327 -3.12 -3.22 -7.34
C ARG A 327 -2.59 -2.78 -5.97
N ALA A 328 -2.82 -3.57 -4.93
CA ALA A 328 -2.30 -3.29 -3.59
C ALA A 328 -0.78 -3.54 -3.48
N VAL A 329 -0.19 -4.35 -4.36
CA VAL A 329 1.24 -4.65 -4.35
C VAL A 329 2.10 -3.37 -4.36
N PRO A 330 2.06 -2.49 -5.38
CA PRO A 330 2.86 -1.27 -5.38
C PRO A 330 2.45 -0.28 -4.28
N ILE A 331 1.22 -0.35 -3.76
CA ILE A 331 0.78 0.50 -2.64
C ILE A 331 1.45 0.04 -1.34
N ALA A 332 1.52 -1.28 -1.09
CA ALA A 332 2.19 -1.84 0.08
C ALA A 332 3.69 -1.51 0.08
N GLU A 333 4.35 -1.62 -1.10
CA GLU A 333 5.74 -1.20 -1.27
C GLU A 333 5.94 0.28 -0.91
N ALA A 334 5.06 1.15 -1.41
CA ALA A 334 5.13 2.58 -1.14
C ALA A 334 4.97 2.90 0.34
N MET A 335 4.00 2.26 1.02
CA MET A 335 3.75 2.50 2.44
C MET A 335 4.91 1.98 3.31
N MET A 336 5.47 0.81 3.01
CA MET A 336 6.67 0.32 3.68
C MET A 336 7.85 1.29 3.49
N ALA A 337 8.07 1.77 2.28
CA ALA A 337 9.15 2.72 1.99
C ALA A 337 8.98 4.06 2.73
N ILE A 338 7.76 4.59 2.84
CA ILE A 338 7.46 5.82 3.58
C ILE A 338 7.84 5.65 5.06
N VAL A 339 7.44 4.55 5.69
CA VAL A 339 7.78 4.27 7.10
C VAL A 339 9.28 4.12 7.27
N LEU A 340 9.94 3.35 6.41
CA LEU A 340 11.39 3.15 6.50
C LEU A 340 12.16 4.45 6.31
N MET A 341 11.71 5.31 5.39
CA MET A 341 12.34 6.62 5.17
C MET A 341 12.21 7.53 6.40
N ASP A 342 11.03 7.54 7.03
CA ASP A 342 10.79 8.33 8.24
C ASP A 342 11.68 7.86 9.41
N HIS A 343 11.68 6.55 9.69
CA HIS A 343 12.53 5.98 10.74
C HIS A 343 14.03 6.16 10.46
N LEU A 344 14.45 6.10 9.20
CA LEU A 344 15.84 6.37 8.83
C LEU A 344 16.25 7.81 9.15
N LEU A 345 15.40 8.79 8.85
CA LEU A 345 15.67 10.19 9.14
C LEU A 345 15.65 10.45 10.64
N ARG A 346 14.73 9.85 11.39
CA ARG A 346 14.67 9.88 12.85
C ARG A 346 15.96 9.29 13.46
N HIS A 347 16.36 8.10 13.03
CA HIS A 347 17.61 7.46 13.45
C HIS A 347 18.82 8.36 13.19
N ARG A 348 18.92 8.97 12.02
CA ARG A 348 20.02 9.89 11.70
C ARG A 348 20.02 11.15 12.57
N ALA A 349 18.86 11.66 12.92
CA ALA A 349 18.76 12.84 13.80
C ALA A 349 19.20 12.54 15.23
N GLN A 350 18.96 11.34 15.74
CA GLN A 350 19.23 10.96 17.12
C GLN A 350 20.53 10.18 17.30
N CYS A 351 20.84 9.29 16.37
CA CYS A 351 21.88 8.27 16.52
C CYS A 351 23.02 8.37 15.48
N ALA A 352 23.14 9.50 14.78
CA ALA A 352 24.17 9.66 13.73
C ALA A 352 25.59 9.40 14.22
N ASP A 353 25.90 9.76 15.47
CA ASP A 353 27.23 9.65 16.07
C ASP A 353 27.45 8.31 16.82
N VAL A 354 26.46 7.41 16.80
CA VAL A 354 26.59 6.11 17.47
C VAL A 354 27.52 5.21 16.68
N ALA A 355 28.60 4.75 17.30
CA ALA A 355 29.48 3.72 16.78
C ALA A 355 29.33 2.42 17.58
N THR A 356 29.35 1.29 16.88
CA THR A 356 29.32 -0.04 17.50
C THR A 356 30.38 -0.94 16.88
N THR A 357 30.96 -1.81 17.70
CA THR A 357 31.89 -2.88 17.27
C THR A 357 31.16 -4.19 17.01
N VAL A 358 29.86 -4.25 17.23
CA VAL A 358 29.04 -5.45 16.93
C VAL A 358 29.06 -5.73 15.45
N PRO A 359 29.32 -6.96 15.01
CA PRO A 359 29.28 -7.32 13.58
C PRO A 359 27.92 -6.98 12.93
N ARG A 360 28.00 -6.56 11.68
CA ARG A 360 26.82 -6.41 10.81
C ARG A 360 26.85 -7.51 9.77
N TRP A 361 25.74 -8.19 9.56
CA TRP A 361 25.58 -9.29 8.61
C TRP A 361 24.71 -8.90 7.42
#